data_d9ece4becd95d828cce1a009b2637ddf
#
_entry.id   d9ece4becd95d828cce1a009b2637ddf
#
_cell.length_a   1.000
_cell.length_b   1.000
_cell.length_c   1.000
_cell.angle_alpha   90.00
_cell.angle_beta   90.00
_cell.angle_gamma   90.00
#
_symmetry.space_group_name_H-M   'P 1'
#
loop_
_entity.id
_entity.type
_entity.pdbx_description
1 polymer ?
#
loop_
_entity_poly.entity_id
_entity_poly.type
_entity_poly.pdbx_seq_one_letter_code
_entity_poly.pdbx_strand_id
1 'polypeptide(L)'
;MGRVKAMMMEQEDGLMHSFEEDKNVCANHFKDSYLQTYINSSGHSGECSYCGKTHKKVLSMKVFMDFVKSKLAQRLCPLDEANLPLASSYYDDEDEEILGFSRAGCYIIPNSAERYESVQDLMYEYNLYTSDDSLNEDIASCFNYDELTKNDVFEEDLDEELSFAWDNFVKMVKYKKRYTFFQDPYFIRQEEWKDDILTEINQLCGNILTIILPSGTTIFRGRPNDNPKKPRTSFKDLTAPPTEFAKENRMSATGISMFYGALDSATPVAEIRNYDSGAVIDLGEFVLKKELVVVDLFKIPKELSFWMPQYFREYKFLKKFHS
;
A
#
# COMPACT_ATOMS: atom_id res chain seq x y z
N MET A 1 -4.48 0.16 -28.40
CA MET A 1 -4.28 -0.97 -27.44
C MET A 1 -3.19 -1.97 -27.87
N GLY A 2 -2.97 -2.22 -29.18
CA GLY A 2 -1.97 -3.23 -29.63
C GLY A 2 -0.50 -2.88 -29.37
N ARG A 3 -0.11 -1.60 -29.55
CA ARG A 3 1.31 -1.20 -29.48
C ARG A 3 1.89 -1.20 -28.06
N VAL A 4 1.11 -0.73 -27.08
CA VAL A 4 1.51 -0.75 -25.65
C VAL A 4 1.63 -2.18 -25.14
N LYS A 5 0.69 -3.07 -25.55
CA LYS A 5 0.76 -4.49 -25.19
C LYS A 5 1.95 -5.21 -25.84
N ALA A 6 2.33 -4.83 -27.05
CA ALA A 6 3.51 -5.39 -27.73
C ALA A 6 4.82 -4.93 -27.03
N MET A 7 4.93 -3.66 -26.66
CA MET A 7 6.09 -3.14 -25.90
C MET A 7 6.22 -3.80 -24.52
N MET A 8 5.10 -4.02 -23.81
CA MET A 8 5.14 -4.76 -22.55
C MET A 8 5.59 -6.20 -22.73
N MET A 9 5.15 -6.88 -23.77
CA MET A 9 5.62 -8.25 -24.07
C MET A 9 7.10 -8.30 -24.47
N GLU A 10 7.61 -7.33 -25.22
CA GLU A 10 9.04 -7.22 -25.53
C GLU A 10 9.89 -6.99 -24.26
N GLN A 11 9.45 -6.15 -23.34
CA GLN A 11 10.12 -5.95 -22.04
C GLN A 11 10.07 -7.21 -21.17
N GLU A 12 8.93 -7.90 -21.13
CA GLU A 12 8.80 -9.16 -20.40
C GLU A 12 9.79 -10.21 -20.92
N ASP A 13 9.89 -10.37 -22.24
CA ASP A 13 10.79 -11.35 -22.86
C ASP A 13 12.27 -10.94 -22.77
N GLY A 14 12.57 -9.65 -22.64
CA GLY A 14 13.91 -9.15 -22.38
C GLY A 14 14.45 -9.53 -21.00
N LEU A 15 13.64 -9.34 -19.95
CA LEU A 15 14.05 -9.55 -18.56
C LEU A 15 14.22 -11.04 -18.19
N MET A 16 13.29 -11.88 -18.62
CA MET A 16 13.22 -13.28 -18.22
C MET A 16 12.69 -14.15 -19.35
N HIS A 17 13.21 -15.38 -19.48
CA HIS A 17 12.62 -16.38 -20.34
C HIS A 17 11.60 -17.26 -19.62
N SER A 18 10.75 -17.95 -20.37
CA SER A 18 9.76 -18.88 -19.81
C SER A 18 10.43 -20.14 -19.30
N PHE A 19 9.98 -20.63 -18.14
CA PHE A 19 10.41 -21.92 -17.62
C PHE A 19 9.86 -23.06 -18.47
N GLU A 20 10.72 -23.96 -18.96
CA GLU A 20 10.33 -24.99 -19.94
C GLU A 20 10.13 -26.39 -19.35
N GLU A 21 10.68 -26.66 -18.16
CA GLU A 21 10.57 -27.98 -17.55
C GLU A 21 9.18 -28.21 -16.94
N ASP A 22 8.74 -29.48 -16.95
CA ASP A 22 7.47 -29.87 -16.34
C ASP A 22 7.64 -30.11 -14.83
N LYS A 23 7.74 -29.03 -14.07
CA LYS A 23 7.84 -29.03 -12.60
C LYS A 23 6.68 -28.31 -11.97
N ASN A 24 6.31 -28.74 -10.76
CA ASN A 24 5.26 -28.12 -9.95
C ASN A 24 5.83 -27.63 -8.63
N VAL A 25 5.35 -26.47 -8.17
CA VAL A 25 5.72 -25.85 -6.89
C VAL A 25 4.52 -25.72 -5.97
N CYS A 26 4.71 -25.95 -4.68
CA CYS A 26 3.67 -25.75 -3.66
C CYS A 26 3.92 -24.46 -2.86
N ALA A 27 2.85 -23.93 -2.26
CA ALA A 27 2.88 -22.71 -1.47
C ALA A 27 3.85 -22.74 -0.27
N ASN A 28 4.16 -23.93 0.25
CA ASN A 28 4.95 -24.08 1.48
C ASN A 28 6.43 -23.67 1.34
N HIS A 29 6.94 -23.50 0.11
CA HIS A 29 8.30 -23.02 -0.13
C HIS A 29 8.44 -21.51 0.09
N PHE A 30 7.37 -20.75 -0.07
CA PHE A 30 7.41 -19.29 0.01
C PHE A 30 6.96 -18.77 1.37
N LYS A 31 7.60 -17.70 1.84
CA LYS A 31 7.21 -16.97 3.06
C LYS A 31 6.15 -15.91 2.79
N ASP A 32 6.12 -15.37 1.58
CA ASP A 32 5.19 -14.33 1.19
C ASP A 32 3.76 -14.86 1.12
N SER A 33 2.86 -14.26 1.88
CA SER A 33 1.46 -14.70 2.03
C SER A 33 0.65 -14.56 0.73
N TYR A 34 1.01 -13.60 -0.12
CA TYR A 34 0.34 -13.42 -1.39
C TYR A 34 0.76 -14.48 -2.41
N LEU A 35 2.07 -14.78 -2.51
CA LEU A 35 2.56 -15.90 -3.34
C LEU A 35 1.91 -17.21 -2.92
N GLN A 36 1.82 -17.49 -1.62
CA GLN A 36 1.10 -18.64 -1.11
C GLN A 36 -0.36 -18.66 -1.55
N THR A 37 -1.05 -17.52 -1.44
CA THR A 37 -2.46 -17.41 -1.84
C THR A 37 -2.63 -17.59 -3.34
N TYR A 38 -1.74 -17.01 -4.15
CA TYR A 38 -1.75 -17.16 -5.60
C TYR A 38 -1.60 -18.64 -6.03
N ILE A 39 -0.61 -19.36 -5.47
CA ILE A 39 -0.42 -20.78 -5.74
C ILE A 39 -1.65 -21.59 -5.32
N ASN A 40 -2.21 -21.30 -4.13
CA ASN A 40 -3.38 -22.03 -3.62
C ASN A 40 -4.67 -21.74 -4.41
N SER A 41 -4.82 -20.56 -4.97
CA SER A 41 -6.01 -20.17 -5.76
C SER A 41 -5.94 -20.71 -7.20
N SER A 42 -4.77 -20.68 -7.82
CA SER A 42 -4.57 -21.02 -9.23
C SER A 42 -4.11 -22.47 -9.45
N GLY A 43 -3.68 -23.16 -8.38
CA GLY A 43 -3.11 -24.49 -8.44
C GLY A 43 -4.13 -25.62 -8.54
N HIS A 44 -3.64 -26.79 -8.85
CA HIS A 44 -4.36 -28.07 -8.93
C HIS A 44 -3.79 -29.08 -7.92
N SER A 45 -4.45 -30.21 -7.73
CA SER A 45 -3.95 -31.29 -6.86
C SER A 45 -2.81 -32.04 -7.55
N GLY A 46 -1.68 -32.20 -6.85
CA GLY A 46 -0.51 -32.86 -7.44
C GLY A 46 0.67 -33.00 -6.49
N GLU A 47 1.75 -33.52 -6.99
CA GLU A 47 3.03 -33.63 -6.29
C GLU A 47 3.90 -32.39 -6.56
N CYS A 48 4.52 -31.85 -5.51
CA CYS A 48 5.49 -30.79 -5.64
C CYS A 48 6.86 -31.36 -6.03
N SER A 49 7.46 -30.88 -7.10
CA SER A 49 8.73 -31.39 -7.63
C SER A 49 9.92 -31.15 -6.70
N TYR A 50 9.82 -30.19 -5.78
CA TYR A 50 10.90 -29.80 -4.88
C TYR A 50 10.82 -30.49 -3.51
N CYS A 51 9.66 -30.52 -2.86
CA CYS A 51 9.55 -31.21 -1.58
C CYS A 51 9.08 -32.70 -1.69
N GLY A 52 8.72 -33.16 -2.88
CA GLY A 52 8.26 -34.55 -3.13
C GLY A 52 6.95 -34.93 -2.41
N LYS A 53 6.18 -33.94 -1.94
CA LYS A 53 4.93 -34.19 -1.22
C LYS A 53 3.72 -33.93 -2.10
N THR A 54 2.70 -34.76 -1.94
CA THR A 54 1.40 -34.52 -2.58
C THR A 54 0.65 -33.43 -1.79
N HIS A 55 0.21 -32.40 -2.50
CA HIS A 55 -0.54 -31.29 -1.96
C HIS A 55 -1.90 -31.16 -2.64
N LYS A 56 -2.87 -30.55 -1.91
CA LYS A 56 -4.16 -30.18 -2.49
C LYS A 56 -4.00 -29.15 -3.60
N LYS A 57 -2.93 -28.35 -3.52
CA LYS A 57 -2.63 -27.27 -4.45
C LYS A 57 -1.14 -27.22 -4.74
N VAL A 58 -0.81 -27.43 -5.99
CA VAL A 58 0.49 -27.15 -6.61
C VAL A 58 0.25 -26.34 -7.88
N LEU A 59 1.17 -25.50 -8.26
CA LEU A 59 1.12 -24.70 -9.49
C LEU A 59 2.26 -25.12 -10.40
N SER A 60 2.00 -25.22 -11.71
CA SER A 60 3.07 -25.41 -12.68
C SER A 60 4.10 -24.30 -12.54
N MET A 61 5.38 -24.67 -12.51
CA MET A 61 6.49 -23.72 -12.40
C MET A 61 6.49 -22.71 -13.55
N LYS A 62 6.10 -23.13 -14.74
CA LYS A 62 5.91 -22.24 -15.89
C LYS A 62 4.91 -21.12 -15.58
N VAL A 63 3.71 -21.46 -15.10
CA VAL A 63 2.66 -20.47 -14.77
C VAL A 63 3.10 -19.57 -13.63
N PHE A 64 3.83 -20.11 -12.65
CA PHE A 64 4.38 -19.34 -11.54
C PHE A 64 5.41 -18.33 -12.04
N MET A 65 6.36 -18.74 -12.89
CA MET A 65 7.40 -17.87 -13.42
C MET A 65 6.85 -16.84 -14.44
N ASP A 66 5.84 -17.18 -15.22
CA ASP A 66 5.15 -16.21 -16.07
C ASP A 66 4.47 -15.11 -15.24
N PHE A 67 3.90 -15.47 -14.08
CA PHE A 67 3.38 -14.48 -13.14
C PHE A 67 4.49 -13.60 -12.54
N VAL A 68 5.59 -14.21 -12.06
CA VAL A 68 6.76 -13.49 -11.53
C VAL A 68 7.29 -12.50 -12.57
N LYS A 69 7.52 -12.97 -13.79
CA LYS A 69 8.00 -12.20 -14.93
C LYS A 69 7.10 -10.99 -15.20
N SER A 70 5.79 -11.20 -15.31
CA SER A 70 4.83 -10.14 -15.60
C SER A 70 4.80 -9.04 -14.54
N LYS A 71 5.15 -9.37 -13.29
CA LYS A 71 5.21 -8.42 -12.19
C LYS A 71 6.54 -7.66 -12.14
N LEU A 72 7.65 -8.35 -12.29
CA LEU A 72 8.97 -7.73 -12.23
C LEU A 72 9.22 -6.82 -13.44
N ALA A 73 8.85 -7.24 -14.66
CA ALA A 73 9.04 -6.46 -15.88
C ALA A 73 8.26 -5.12 -15.90
N GLN A 74 7.24 -4.97 -15.04
CA GLN A 74 6.56 -3.68 -14.88
C GLN A 74 7.42 -2.66 -14.15
N ARG A 75 8.45 -3.09 -13.43
CA ARG A 75 9.25 -2.24 -12.55
C ARG A 75 10.75 -2.29 -12.83
N LEU A 76 11.23 -3.40 -13.32
CA LEU A 76 12.65 -3.67 -13.50
C LEU A 76 13.01 -3.85 -14.96
N CYS A 77 14.24 -3.46 -15.30
CA CYS A 77 14.87 -3.73 -16.58
C CYS A 77 16.36 -4.08 -16.40
N PRO A 78 17.02 -4.62 -17.41
CA PRO A 78 18.47 -4.68 -17.43
C PRO A 78 19.09 -3.29 -17.25
N LEU A 79 20.24 -3.23 -16.58
CA LEU A 79 20.87 -1.96 -16.25
C LEU A 79 21.21 -1.11 -17.48
N ASP A 80 21.58 -1.75 -18.58
CA ASP A 80 21.91 -1.11 -19.86
C ASP A 80 20.70 -0.62 -20.65
N GLU A 81 19.49 -1.06 -20.28
CA GLU A 81 18.22 -0.64 -20.88
C GLU A 81 17.48 0.41 -20.04
N ALA A 82 17.96 0.69 -18.82
CA ALA A 82 17.34 1.65 -17.94
C ALA A 82 17.33 3.07 -18.52
N ASN A 83 16.29 3.84 -18.17
CA ASN A 83 16.22 5.26 -18.50
C ASN A 83 17.18 6.05 -17.61
N LEU A 84 18.47 6.02 -17.95
CA LEU A 84 19.53 6.65 -17.18
C LEU A 84 19.68 8.13 -17.54
N PRO A 85 20.02 8.98 -16.56
CA PRO A 85 20.31 10.37 -16.83
C PRO A 85 21.54 10.54 -17.69
N LEU A 86 21.51 11.56 -18.55
CA LEU A 86 22.68 12.07 -19.23
C LEU A 86 23.30 13.17 -18.37
N ALA A 87 24.49 12.95 -17.81
CA ALA A 87 25.23 14.01 -17.18
C ALA A 87 25.66 15.01 -18.25
N SER A 88 25.18 16.26 -18.16
CA SER A 88 25.81 17.35 -18.85
C SER A 88 27.13 17.65 -18.16
N SER A 89 28.16 18.12 -18.90
CA SER A 89 29.55 18.34 -18.52
C SER A 89 29.85 19.19 -17.28
N TYR A 90 28.90 19.36 -16.37
CA TYR A 90 28.97 20.18 -15.17
C TYR A 90 28.73 19.41 -13.85
N TYR A 91 28.52 18.10 -13.89
CA TYR A 91 28.39 17.31 -12.66
C TYR A 91 29.75 16.64 -12.37
N ASP A 92 30.41 17.16 -11.37
CA ASP A 92 31.68 16.68 -10.81
C ASP A 92 31.39 16.04 -9.46
N ASP A 93 30.42 15.11 -9.41
CA ASP A 93 30.18 14.29 -8.22
C ASP A 93 31.01 13.03 -8.34
N GLU A 94 32.06 12.95 -7.47
CA GLU A 94 33.00 11.81 -7.39
C GLU A 94 32.33 10.45 -7.09
N ASP A 95 30.99 10.46 -6.90
CA ASP A 95 30.20 9.31 -6.43
C ASP A 95 29.28 8.71 -7.51
N GLU A 96 29.38 9.11 -8.77
CA GLU A 96 28.54 8.58 -9.86
C GLU A 96 29.29 7.60 -10.76
N GLU A 97 28.71 6.44 -11.03
CA GLU A 97 29.27 5.46 -11.96
C GLU A 97 28.90 5.79 -13.41
N ILE A 98 29.94 5.95 -14.26
CA ILE A 98 29.76 6.22 -15.69
C ILE A 98 29.56 4.90 -16.42
N LEU A 99 28.38 4.64 -16.98
CA LEU A 99 28.09 3.45 -17.79
C LEU A 99 28.44 3.57 -19.25
N GLY A 100 28.50 4.79 -19.82
CA GLY A 100 28.77 4.97 -21.24
C GLY A 100 28.74 6.41 -21.68
N PHE A 101 29.13 6.64 -22.93
CA PHE A 101 29.21 7.95 -23.55
C PHE A 101 28.31 8.03 -24.78
N SER A 102 27.57 9.13 -24.92
CA SER A 102 26.88 9.52 -26.15
C SER A 102 27.39 10.87 -26.66
N ARG A 103 26.90 11.29 -27.83
CA ARG A 103 27.21 12.65 -28.35
C ARG A 103 26.63 13.77 -27.50
N ALA A 104 25.65 13.46 -26.62
CA ALA A 104 24.98 14.42 -25.77
C ALA A 104 25.56 14.46 -24.34
N GLY A 105 26.37 13.49 -23.92
CA GLY A 105 26.95 13.39 -22.58
C GLY A 105 27.28 11.95 -22.19
N CYS A 106 27.61 11.73 -20.92
CA CYS A 106 27.79 10.40 -20.35
C CYS A 106 26.50 9.93 -19.65
N TYR A 107 26.23 8.62 -19.75
CA TYR A 107 25.20 7.97 -18.96
C TYR A 107 25.75 7.68 -17.57
N ILE A 108 25.06 8.09 -16.55
CA ILE A 108 25.46 7.90 -15.16
C ILE A 108 24.40 7.11 -14.41
N ILE A 109 24.83 6.33 -13.43
CA ILE A 109 23.93 5.71 -12.45
C ILE A 109 23.97 6.59 -11.20
N PRO A 110 22.85 7.19 -10.77
CA PRO A 110 22.80 7.89 -9.50
C PRO A 110 23.06 6.93 -8.34
N ASN A 111 23.79 7.35 -7.30
CA ASN A 111 23.99 6.56 -6.09
C ASN A 111 22.69 6.18 -5.38
N SER A 112 21.62 6.93 -5.63
CA SER A 112 20.26 6.65 -5.12
C SER A 112 19.51 5.58 -5.92
N ALA A 113 20.05 5.13 -7.08
CA ALA A 113 19.38 4.12 -7.89
C ALA A 113 19.38 2.76 -7.18
N GLU A 114 18.22 2.15 -7.03
CA GLU A 114 18.12 0.75 -6.58
C GLU A 114 18.77 -0.14 -7.67
N ARG A 115 19.84 -0.83 -7.30
CA ARG A 115 20.58 -1.74 -8.16
C ARG A 115 20.66 -3.10 -7.49
N TYR A 116 20.33 -4.13 -8.24
CA TYR A 116 20.51 -5.52 -7.85
C TYR A 116 21.75 -6.06 -8.55
N GLU A 117 22.81 -6.28 -7.78
CA GLU A 117 24.09 -6.77 -8.29
C GLU A 117 24.05 -8.26 -8.65
N SER A 118 23.04 -8.96 -8.16
CA SER A 118 22.79 -10.35 -8.45
C SER A 118 21.31 -10.70 -8.45
N VAL A 119 20.93 -11.75 -9.18
CA VAL A 119 19.59 -12.32 -9.15
C VAL A 119 19.21 -12.78 -7.74
N GLN A 120 20.18 -13.25 -6.95
CA GLN A 120 19.93 -13.66 -5.56
C GLN A 120 19.48 -12.48 -4.69
N ASP A 121 20.13 -11.31 -4.82
CA ASP A 121 19.74 -10.11 -4.06
C ASP A 121 18.31 -9.71 -4.37
N LEU A 122 17.94 -9.75 -5.65
CA LEU A 122 16.59 -9.51 -6.10
C LEU A 122 15.60 -10.56 -5.52
N MET A 123 15.97 -11.84 -5.54
CA MET A 123 15.13 -12.89 -4.97
C MET A 123 14.90 -12.70 -3.46
N TYR A 124 15.91 -12.21 -2.71
CA TYR A 124 15.77 -11.86 -1.30
C TYR A 124 14.84 -10.67 -1.10
N GLU A 125 15.05 -9.60 -1.83
CA GLU A 125 14.24 -8.37 -1.74
C GLU A 125 12.75 -8.65 -1.99
N TYR A 126 12.47 -9.43 -3.03
CA TYR A 126 11.09 -9.74 -3.42
C TYR A 126 10.51 -11.00 -2.74
N ASN A 127 11.17 -11.57 -1.71
CA ASN A 127 10.74 -12.76 -1.00
C ASN A 127 10.51 -14.00 -1.91
N LEU A 128 11.25 -14.09 -2.99
CA LEU A 128 11.30 -15.27 -3.88
C LEU A 128 12.28 -16.33 -3.39
N TYR A 129 13.29 -15.93 -2.60
CA TYR A 129 14.30 -16.85 -2.09
C TYR A 129 13.70 -17.82 -1.06
N THR A 130 13.98 -19.08 -1.25
CA THR A 130 13.41 -20.19 -0.45
C THR A 130 14.50 -20.96 0.28
N SER A 131 14.12 -21.93 1.12
CA SER A 131 15.06 -22.86 1.75
C SER A 131 15.44 -24.06 0.88
N ASP A 132 14.93 -24.12 -0.36
CA ASP A 132 15.17 -25.20 -1.31
C ASP A 132 16.10 -24.71 -2.43
N ASP A 133 17.34 -25.20 -2.45
CA ASP A 133 18.35 -24.75 -3.37
C ASP A 133 17.99 -25.06 -4.84
N SER A 134 17.38 -26.21 -5.11
CA SER A 134 16.96 -26.58 -6.47
C SER A 134 15.87 -25.65 -7.01
N LEU A 135 14.92 -25.25 -6.13
CA LEU A 135 13.92 -24.25 -6.50
C LEU A 135 14.55 -22.88 -6.75
N ASN A 136 15.51 -22.47 -5.91
CA ASN A 136 16.22 -21.20 -6.09
C ASN A 136 17.02 -21.18 -7.41
N GLU A 137 17.68 -22.29 -7.76
CA GLU A 137 18.40 -22.44 -9.03
C GLU A 137 17.46 -22.34 -10.23
N ASP A 138 16.31 -23.00 -10.16
CA ASP A 138 15.29 -22.96 -11.22
C ASP A 138 14.71 -21.56 -11.39
N ILE A 139 14.42 -20.83 -10.29
CA ILE A 139 13.96 -19.44 -10.35
C ILE A 139 15.03 -18.56 -10.96
N ALA A 140 16.27 -18.65 -10.47
CA ALA A 140 17.38 -17.82 -10.95
C ALA A 140 17.69 -18.08 -12.43
N SER A 141 17.57 -19.33 -12.89
CA SER A 141 17.84 -19.68 -14.28
C SER A 141 16.91 -19.01 -15.28
N CYS A 142 15.74 -18.53 -14.86
CA CYS A 142 14.81 -17.84 -15.74
C CYS A 142 15.23 -16.40 -16.06
N PHE A 143 16.14 -15.80 -15.31
CA PHE A 143 16.60 -14.44 -15.55
C PHE A 143 17.66 -14.42 -16.66
N ASN A 144 17.55 -13.44 -17.55
CA ASN A 144 18.47 -13.28 -18.68
C ASN A 144 19.71 -12.41 -18.32
N TYR A 145 19.64 -11.68 -17.20
CA TYR A 145 20.65 -10.72 -16.77
C TYR A 145 20.96 -10.89 -15.30
N ASP A 146 22.22 -10.68 -14.93
CA ASP A 146 22.69 -10.71 -13.54
C ASP A 146 22.44 -9.37 -12.84
N GLU A 147 22.53 -8.24 -13.56
CA GLU A 147 22.35 -6.89 -13.02
C GLU A 147 21.06 -6.26 -13.50
N LEU A 148 20.22 -5.88 -12.55
CA LEU A 148 18.92 -5.27 -12.78
C LEU A 148 18.77 -3.98 -12.00
N THR A 149 17.93 -3.08 -12.51
CA THR A 149 17.56 -1.82 -11.85
C THR A 149 16.10 -1.48 -12.13
N LYS A 150 15.60 -0.41 -11.51
CA LYS A 150 14.28 0.13 -11.85
C LYS A 150 14.26 0.66 -13.28
N ASN A 151 13.13 0.49 -13.98
CA ASN A 151 12.91 1.00 -15.34
C ASN A 151 13.13 2.52 -15.44
N ASP A 152 12.77 3.25 -14.40
CA ASP A 152 13.05 4.68 -14.26
C ASP A 152 13.75 4.90 -12.91
N VAL A 153 15.04 5.20 -12.97
CA VAL A 153 15.88 5.43 -11.78
C VAL A 153 15.55 6.74 -11.06
N PHE A 154 14.76 7.62 -11.69
CA PHE A 154 14.27 8.88 -11.10
C PHE A 154 12.82 8.79 -10.64
N GLU A 155 12.12 7.70 -10.95
CA GLU A 155 10.77 7.54 -10.47
C GLU A 155 10.80 7.41 -8.95
N GLU A 156 10.57 8.52 -8.25
CA GLU A 156 10.33 8.48 -6.81
C GLU A 156 9.18 7.48 -6.55
N ASP A 157 9.38 6.60 -5.60
CA ASP A 157 8.30 5.68 -5.22
C ASP A 157 7.09 6.52 -4.77
N LEU A 158 5.95 6.28 -5.38
CA LEU A 158 4.69 7.01 -5.10
C LEU A 158 4.40 7.12 -3.59
N ASP A 159 4.75 6.09 -2.82
CA ASP A 159 4.57 6.10 -1.37
C ASP A 159 5.54 7.05 -0.66
N GLU A 160 6.74 7.26 -1.19
CA GLU A 160 7.71 8.24 -0.66
C GLU A 160 7.28 9.66 -1.00
N GLU A 161 6.87 9.92 -2.23
CA GLU A 161 6.34 11.20 -2.67
C GLU A 161 5.10 11.61 -1.85
N LEU A 162 4.12 10.71 -1.70
CA LEU A 162 2.93 10.95 -0.88
C LEU A 162 3.27 11.12 0.60
N SER A 163 4.24 10.35 1.11
CA SER A 163 4.71 10.48 2.50
C SER A 163 5.38 11.82 2.75
N PHE A 164 6.24 12.27 1.85
CA PHE A 164 6.89 13.57 1.94
C PHE A 164 5.87 14.72 1.88
N ALA A 165 4.92 14.66 0.93
CA ALA A 165 3.83 15.63 0.82
C ALA A 165 2.99 15.68 2.10
N TRP A 166 2.66 14.52 2.69
CA TRP A 166 1.94 14.42 3.94
C TRP A 166 2.70 15.01 5.12
N ASP A 167 3.97 14.67 5.28
CA ASP A 167 4.81 15.19 6.37
C ASP A 167 4.95 16.70 6.30
N ASN A 168 5.07 17.27 5.09
CA ASN A 168 5.09 18.70 4.88
C ASN A 168 3.74 19.36 5.20
N PHE A 169 2.64 18.75 4.77
CA PHE A 169 1.29 19.20 5.14
C PHE A 169 1.10 19.24 6.65
N VAL A 170 1.48 18.17 7.35
CA VAL A 170 1.41 18.10 8.82
C VAL A 170 2.25 19.21 9.49
N LYS A 171 3.49 19.43 9.03
CA LYS A 171 4.35 20.51 9.54
C LYS A 171 3.72 21.88 9.31
N MET A 172 3.14 22.10 8.14
CA MET A 172 2.45 23.34 7.84
C MET A 172 1.28 23.59 8.78
N VAL A 173 0.36 22.61 8.90
CA VAL A 173 -0.83 22.74 9.77
C VAL A 173 -0.44 22.93 11.23
N LYS A 174 0.62 22.24 11.70
CA LYS A 174 1.08 22.36 13.10
C LYS A 174 1.75 23.71 13.39
N TYR A 175 2.57 24.22 12.47
CA TYR A 175 3.53 25.27 12.82
C TYR A 175 3.39 26.55 12.01
N LYS A 176 2.76 26.53 10.82
CA LYS A 176 2.68 27.70 9.94
C LYS A 176 1.24 28.21 9.73
N LYS A 177 0.33 27.37 9.22
CA LYS A 177 -1.03 27.80 8.79
C LYS A 177 -2.06 26.73 9.15
N ARG A 178 -3.00 27.02 10.05
CA ARG A 178 -4.03 26.06 10.49
C ARG A 178 -5.36 26.16 9.74
N TYR A 179 -5.71 27.32 9.22
CA TYR A 179 -7.06 27.62 8.74
C TYR A 179 -7.13 28.17 7.32
N THR A 180 -5.98 28.50 6.73
CA THR A 180 -5.93 29.05 5.38
C THR A 180 -4.89 28.30 4.55
N PHE A 181 -5.37 27.64 3.51
CA PHE A 181 -4.57 26.85 2.59
C PHE A 181 -4.44 27.56 1.22
N PHE A 182 -4.64 28.88 1.19
CA PHE A 182 -4.48 29.64 -0.03
C PHE A 182 -3.00 29.65 -0.44
N GLN A 183 -2.74 29.28 -1.68
CA GLN A 183 -1.45 29.45 -2.30
C GLN A 183 -1.23 30.94 -2.55
N ASP A 184 -0.06 31.42 -2.17
CA ASP A 184 0.43 32.70 -2.62
C ASP A 184 1.06 32.50 -4.01
N PRO A 185 0.51 33.11 -5.10
CA PRO A 185 1.05 32.94 -6.45
C PRO A 185 2.50 33.36 -6.59
N TYR A 186 3.02 34.17 -5.65
CA TYR A 186 4.41 34.66 -5.63
C TYR A 186 5.40 33.70 -4.96
N PHE A 187 4.94 32.69 -4.21
CA PHE A 187 5.79 31.71 -3.53
C PHE A 187 5.91 30.35 -4.25
N ILE A 188 5.45 30.24 -5.49
CA ILE A 188 5.39 29.02 -6.31
C ILE A 188 6.77 28.39 -6.62
N ARG A 189 7.90 28.98 -6.24
CA ARG A 189 9.22 28.54 -6.72
C ARG A 189 10.05 27.70 -5.75
N GLN A 190 9.64 27.43 -4.51
CA GLN A 190 10.51 26.72 -3.56
C GLN A 190 9.87 25.59 -2.76
N GLU A 191 8.58 25.42 -2.82
CA GLU A 191 7.93 24.28 -2.19
C GLU A 191 6.92 23.76 -3.24
N GLU A 192 7.31 22.79 -4.06
CA GLU A 192 6.38 22.03 -4.91
C GLU A 192 5.42 21.27 -4.01
N TRP A 193 4.42 21.98 -3.57
CA TRP A 193 3.26 21.36 -2.96
C TRP A 193 2.53 20.65 -4.09
N LYS A 194 2.39 19.34 -3.99
CA LYS A 194 1.21 18.75 -4.61
C LYS A 194 0.04 19.45 -3.94
N ASP A 195 -0.55 20.37 -4.67
CA ASP A 195 -1.66 21.23 -4.24
C ASP A 195 -2.83 20.47 -3.67
N ASP A 196 -2.70 19.16 -3.54
CA ASP A 196 -3.82 18.29 -3.36
C ASP A 196 -3.55 16.98 -2.61
N ILE A 197 -2.59 16.94 -1.66
CA ILE A 197 -2.38 15.73 -0.85
C ILE A 197 -3.69 15.25 -0.19
N LEU A 198 -4.59 16.17 0.18
CA LEU A 198 -5.89 15.80 0.73
C LEU A 198 -6.83 15.21 -0.33
N THR A 199 -6.75 15.67 -1.57
CA THR A 199 -7.51 15.09 -2.69
C THR A 199 -6.93 13.74 -3.07
N GLU A 200 -5.62 13.59 -3.14
CA GLU A 200 -4.98 12.29 -3.36
C GLU A 200 -5.40 11.27 -2.29
N ILE A 201 -5.29 11.64 -1.01
CA ILE A 201 -5.75 10.78 0.10
C ILE A 201 -7.24 10.46 -0.04
N ASN A 202 -8.08 11.44 -0.38
CA ASN A 202 -9.50 11.20 -0.58
C ASN A 202 -9.78 10.25 -1.74
N GLN A 203 -9.06 10.36 -2.86
CA GLN A 203 -9.17 9.45 -3.99
C GLN A 203 -8.70 8.03 -3.62
N LEU A 204 -7.55 7.92 -2.95
CA LEU A 204 -7.04 6.62 -2.46
C LEU A 204 -8.03 5.97 -1.50
N CYS A 205 -8.52 6.70 -0.50
CA CYS A 205 -9.54 6.19 0.41
C CYS A 205 -10.82 5.78 -0.33
N GLY A 206 -11.27 6.60 -1.27
CA GLY A 206 -12.46 6.33 -2.08
C GLY A 206 -12.34 5.08 -2.95
N ASN A 207 -11.19 4.87 -3.57
CA ASN A 207 -10.97 3.77 -4.50
C ASN A 207 -10.67 2.44 -3.80
N ILE A 208 -9.95 2.49 -2.68
CA ILE A 208 -9.37 1.29 -2.06
C ILE A 208 -10.10 0.88 -0.78
N LEU A 209 -10.47 1.85 0.06
CA LEU A 209 -10.91 1.58 1.43
C LEU A 209 -12.42 1.67 1.63
N THR A 210 -13.21 2.07 0.65
CA THR A 210 -14.66 2.20 0.82
C THR A 210 -15.37 0.86 0.92
N ILE A 211 -16.35 0.82 1.84
CA ILE A 211 -17.35 -0.24 1.94
C ILE A 211 -18.74 0.39 2.04
N ILE A 212 -19.75 -0.40 1.75
CA ILE A 212 -21.14 0.00 1.90
C ILE A 212 -21.73 -0.69 3.13
N LEU A 213 -22.16 0.10 4.12
CA LEU A 213 -23.01 -0.39 5.18
C LEU A 213 -24.46 -0.35 4.71
N PRO A 214 -25.15 -1.50 4.63
CA PRO A 214 -26.52 -1.54 4.10
C PRO A 214 -27.52 -0.87 5.02
N SER A 215 -28.64 -0.41 4.46
CA SER A 215 -29.80 -0.02 5.25
C SER A 215 -30.22 -1.17 6.20
N GLY A 216 -30.61 -0.84 7.42
CA GLY A 216 -30.89 -1.83 8.46
C GLY A 216 -29.69 -2.17 9.34
N THR A 217 -28.46 -1.74 8.99
CA THR A 217 -27.30 -1.92 9.87
C THR A 217 -27.52 -1.21 11.20
N THR A 218 -27.27 -1.92 12.30
CA THR A 218 -27.35 -1.38 13.65
C THR A 218 -26.02 -0.82 14.09
N ILE A 219 -26.07 0.40 14.67
CA ILE A 219 -24.91 1.09 15.26
C ILE A 219 -25.22 1.39 16.72
N PHE A 220 -24.30 1.07 17.61
CA PHE A 220 -24.40 1.29 19.04
C PHE A 220 -23.61 2.52 19.47
N ARG A 221 -24.19 3.32 20.38
CA ARG A 221 -23.53 4.48 20.96
C ARG A 221 -23.73 4.52 22.46
N GLY A 222 -22.63 4.59 23.21
CA GLY A 222 -22.64 4.79 24.66
C GLY A 222 -22.57 6.28 25.06
N ARG A 223 -23.17 6.63 26.17
CA ARG A 223 -22.96 7.89 26.87
C ARG A 223 -22.84 7.65 28.37
N PRO A 224 -21.83 8.22 29.06
CA PRO A 224 -21.75 8.16 30.51
C PRO A 224 -22.95 8.88 31.12
N ASN A 225 -23.54 8.32 32.17
CA ASN A 225 -24.69 8.86 32.86
C ASN A 225 -24.38 9.12 34.34
N ASP A 226 -24.31 10.38 34.70
CA ASP A 226 -24.03 10.83 36.08
C ASP A 226 -25.24 10.61 37.03
N ASN A 227 -26.41 10.34 36.47
CA ASN A 227 -27.64 10.10 37.25
C ASN A 227 -28.37 8.83 36.80
N PRO A 228 -28.05 7.66 37.37
CA PRO A 228 -28.64 6.37 37.00
C PRO A 228 -30.17 6.31 37.16
N LYS A 229 -30.74 7.19 37.98
CA LYS A 229 -32.20 7.26 38.17
C LYS A 229 -32.93 7.96 37.03
N LYS A 230 -32.20 8.60 36.12
CA LYS A 230 -32.72 9.31 34.95
C LYS A 230 -32.01 8.87 33.67
N PRO A 231 -32.31 7.65 33.17
CA PRO A 231 -31.68 7.18 31.94
C PRO A 231 -32.07 8.04 30.72
N ARG A 232 -31.16 8.20 29.81
CA ARG A 232 -31.42 8.83 28.51
C ARG A 232 -32.04 7.80 27.57
N THR A 233 -33.26 8.10 27.10
CA THR A 233 -34.02 7.17 26.25
C THR A 233 -34.43 7.79 24.93
N SER A 234 -34.22 9.09 24.74
CA SER A 234 -34.60 9.75 23.49
C SER A 234 -33.45 9.79 22.47
N PHE A 235 -33.83 9.82 21.20
CA PHE A 235 -32.88 10.03 20.10
C PHE A 235 -32.03 11.29 20.31
N LYS A 236 -32.64 12.39 20.75
CA LYS A 236 -31.95 13.67 21.00
C LYS A 236 -30.86 13.58 22.07
N ASP A 237 -31.06 12.75 23.08
CA ASP A 237 -30.13 12.60 24.20
C ASP A 237 -28.93 11.71 23.84
N LEU A 238 -29.12 10.79 22.90
CA LEU A 238 -28.12 9.77 22.55
C LEU A 238 -27.45 10.01 21.21
N THR A 239 -27.97 10.89 20.33
CA THR A 239 -27.34 11.25 19.04
C THR A 239 -26.10 12.14 19.22
N ALA A 240 -25.53 12.63 18.12
CA ALA A 240 -24.43 13.60 18.15
C ALA A 240 -24.82 14.83 19.00
N PRO A 241 -23.91 15.38 19.81
CA PRO A 241 -24.23 16.55 20.62
C PRO A 241 -24.55 17.75 19.72
N PRO A 242 -25.45 18.67 20.15
CA PRO A 242 -25.57 19.95 19.50
C PRO A 242 -24.20 20.68 19.43
N THR A 243 -23.99 21.47 18.40
CA THR A 243 -22.70 22.16 18.13
C THR A 243 -22.18 22.95 19.35
N GLU A 244 -23.09 23.61 20.07
CA GLU A 244 -22.80 24.40 21.28
C GLU A 244 -22.20 23.56 22.43
N PHE A 245 -22.53 22.26 22.48
CA PHE A 245 -22.08 21.32 23.50
C PHE A 245 -21.05 20.31 22.98
N ALA A 246 -20.63 20.43 21.72
CA ALA A 246 -19.62 19.56 21.13
C ALA A 246 -18.24 19.90 21.68
N LYS A 247 -17.71 19.01 22.54
CA LYS A 247 -16.35 19.12 23.07
C LYS A 247 -15.37 18.53 22.05
N GLU A 248 -14.12 18.94 22.16
CA GLU A 248 -13.04 18.34 21.37
C GLU A 248 -12.93 16.85 21.64
N ASN A 249 -12.61 16.13 20.58
CA ASN A 249 -12.38 14.70 20.57
C ASN A 249 -11.21 14.39 19.65
N ARG A 250 -10.75 13.16 19.68
CA ARG A 250 -9.67 12.63 18.83
C ARG A 250 -9.84 12.98 17.34
N MET A 251 -11.08 12.99 16.84
CA MET A 251 -11.41 13.21 15.43
C MET A 251 -12.22 14.49 15.17
N SER A 252 -12.40 15.36 16.16
CA SER A 252 -13.17 16.58 15.99
C SER A 252 -12.72 17.69 16.94
N ALA A 253 -12.65 18.92 16.44
CA ALA A 253 -12.41 20.10 17.25
C ALA A 253 -13.67 20.47 18.03
N THR A 254 -13.51 21.33 19.08
CA THR A 254 -14.64 21.94 19.81
C THR A 254 -15.58 22.65 18.84
N GLY A 255 -16.88 22.46 19.03
CA GLY A 255 -17.91 23.06 18.18
C GLY A 255 -18.26 22.24 16.93
N ILE A 256 -17.54 21.15 16.65
CA ILE A 256 -17.87 20.24 15.55
C ILE A 256 -18.62 19.03 16.09
N SER A 257 -19.91 18.97 15.72
CA SER A 257 -20.80 17.88 16.14
C SER A 257 -20.50 16.60 15.36
N MET A 258 -20.05 15.55 16.07
CA MET A 258 -19.74 14.25 15.49
C MET A 258 -20.50 13.12 16.20
N PHE A 259 -20.94 12.13 15.42
CA PHE A 259 -21.53 10.91 15.94
C PHE A 259 -20.48 9.81 16.02
N TYR A 260 -20.17 9.38 17.22
CA TYR A 260 -19.31 8.22 17.47
C TYR A 260 -20.17 7.01 17.82
N GLY A 261 -19.95 5.92 17.14
CA GLY A 261 -20.70 4.68 17.34
C GLY A 261 -19.87 3.47 16.95
N ALA A 262 -20.35 2.29 17.29
CA ALA A 262 -19.70 1.00 16.96
C ALA A 262 -20.73 0.02 16.37
N LEU A 263 -20.26 -0.99 15.66
CA LEU A 263 -21.11 -2.04 15.08
C LEU A 263 -21.51 -3.12 16.10
N ASP A 264 -20.98 -3.05 17.32
CA ASP A 264 -21.32 -3.93 18.43
C ASP A 264 -21.58 -3.12 19.71
N SER A 265 -22.29 -3.70 20.65
CA SER A 265 -22.67 -3.04 21.91
C SER A 265 -21.57 -3.01 22.97
N ALA A 266 -20.55 -3.87 22.84
CA ALA A 266 -19.48 -3.99 23.83
C ALA A 266 -18.43 -2.87 23.67
N THR A 267 -18.11 -2.51 22.43
CA THR A 267 -17.08 -1.50 22.09
C THR A 267 -17.36 -0.13 22.73
N PRO A 268 -18.56 0.50 22.60
CA PRO A 268 -18.81 1.79 23.24
C PRO A 268 -18.76 1.73 24.76
N VAL A 269 -19.14 0.60 25.36
CA VAL A 269 -19.07 0.39 26.82
C VAL A 269 -17.62 0.27 27.27
N ALA A 270 -16.81 -0.51 26.57
CA ALA A 270 -15.39 -0.66 26.87
C ALA A 270 -14.62 0.67 26.74
N GLU A 271 -14.89 1.44 25.68
CA GLU A 271 -14.29 2.74 25.46
C GLU A 271 -14.56 3.72 26.62
N ILE A 272 -15.79 3.82 27.08
CA ILE A 272 -16.13 4.70 28.20
C ILE A 272 -15.50 4.20 29.51
N ARG A 273 -15.51 2.89 29.77
CA ARG A 273 -14.94 2.31 30.99
C ARG A 273 -13.41 2.42 31.08
N ASN A 274 -12.73 2.58 29.95
CA ASN A 274 -11.29 2.87 29.95
C ASN A 274 -10.97 4.22 30.59
N TYR A 275 -11.89 5.19 30.54
CA TYR A 275 -11.73 6.51 31.15
C TYR A 275 -12.37 6.58 32.55
N ASP A 276 -13.45 5.84 32.78
CA ASP A 276 -14.16 5.76 34.05
C ASP A 276 -14.73 4.35 34.26
N SER A 277 -14.03 3.54 35.04
CA SER A 277 -14.40 2.14 35.32
C SER A 277 -15.73 1.98 36.05
N GLY A 278 -16.17 3.02 36.78
CA GLY A 278 -17.42 3.05 37.56
C GLY A 278 -18.60 3.65 36.81
N ALA A 279 -18.41 4.14 35.60
CA ALA A 279 -19.46 4.83 34.86
C ALA A 279 -20.69 3.97 34.62
N VAL A 280 -21.86 4.51 34.93
CA VAL A 280 -23.13 4.01 34.41
C VAL A 280 -23.26 4.54 32.98
N ILE A 281 -23.64 3.67 32.05
CA ILE A 281 -23.62 3.97 30.62
C ILE A 281 -25.03 3.79 30.07
N ASP A 282 -25.57 4.85 29.47
CA ASP A 282 -26.74 4.74 28.62
C ASP A 282 -26.31 4.29 27.23
N LEU A 283 -26.83 3.17 26.76
CA LEU A 283 -26.53 2.60 25.45
C LEU A 283 -27.72 2.85 24.51
N GLY A 284 -27.44 3.54 23.40
CA GLY A 284 -28.41 3.76 22.34
C GLY A 284 -28.15 2.82 21.16
N GLU A 285 -29.20 2.31 20.57
CA GLU A 285 -29.23 1.53 19.37
C GLU A 285 -29.81 2.36 18.22
N PHE A 286 -29.07 2.48 17.13
CA PHE A 286 -29.42 3.26 15.95
C PHE A 286 -29.41 2.36 14.72
N VAL A 287 -30.49 2.43 13.93
CA VAL A 287 -30.64 1.65 12.70
C VAL A 287 -30.51 2.57 11.50
N LEU A 288 -29.58 2.26 10.59
CA LEU A 288 -29.41 3.01 9.35
C LEU A 288 -30.69 2.95 8.50
N LYS A 289 -31.21 4.11 8.10
CA LYS A 289 -32.39 4.22 7.24
C LYS A 289 -32.06 4.14 5.76
N LYS A 290 -30.79 4.41 5.40
CA LYS A 290 -30.24 4.34 4.05
C LYS A 290 -28.88 3.67 4.13
N GLU A 291 -28.39 3.18 3.01
CA GLU A 291 -27.01 2.73 2.89
C GLU A 291 -26.06 3.90 3.16
N LEU A 292 -24.92 3.58 3.72
CA LEU A 292 -23.86 4.54 4.04
C LEU A 292 -22.53 4.03 3.46
N VAL A 293 -21.90 4.87 2.64
CA VAL A 293 -20.53 4.63 2.17
C VAL A 293 -19.57 5.09 3.26
N VAL A 294 -18.71 4.21 3.73
CA VAL A 294 -17.73 4.49 4.78
C VAL A 294 -16.33 4.09 4.34
N VAL A 295 -15.32 4.76 4.90
CA VAL A 295 -13.92 4.38 4.73
C VAL A 295 -13.57 3.37 5.83
N ASP A 296 -13.19 2.17 5.42
CA ASP A 296 -12.80 1.07 6.31
C ASP A 296 -11.28 0.92 6.35
N LEU A 297 -10.66 1.45 7.41
CA LEU A 297 -9.22 1.37 7.59
C LEU A 297 -8.71 -0.05 7.86
N PHE A 298 -9.58 -0.99 8.27
CA PHE A 298 -9.21 -2.41 8.39
C PHE A 298 -8.96 -3.11 7.05
N LYS A 299 -9.37 -2.49 5.94
CA LYS A 299 -9.00 -2.97 4.61
C LYS A 299 -7.52 -2.80 4.28
N ILE A 300 -6.78 -1.98 5.03
CA ILE A 300 -5.34 -1.87 4.86
C ILE A 300 -4.71 -3.19 5.29
N PRO A 301 -4.02 -3.93 4.39
CA PRO A 301 -3.43 -5.22 4.71
C PRO A 301 -2.39 -5.09 5.84
N LYS A 302 -2.40 -6.03 6.79
CA LYS A 302 -1.38 -6.07 7.85
C LYS A 302 0.01 -6.32 7.30
N GLU A 303 0.11 -7.21 6.34
CA GLU A 303 1.33 -7.53 5.60
C GLU A 303 1.17 -7.05 4.16
N LEU A 304 2.16 -6.33 3.68
CA LEU A 304 2.22 -5.88 2.29
C LEU A 304 3.11 -6.83 1.52
N SER A 305 2.70 -7.15 0.32
CA SER A 305 3.46 -7.97 -0.61
C SER A 305 3.58 -7.24 -1.93
N PHE A 306 4.79 -7.22 -2.49
CA PHE A 306 5.03 -6.70 -3.84
C PHE A 306 4.17 -7.42 -4.88
N TRP A 307 3.87 -8.70 -4.65
CA TRP A 307 3.12 -9.55 -5.57
C TRP A 307 1.62 -9.25 -5.63
N MET A 308 1.12 -8.33 -4.82
CA MET A 308 -0.28 -7.92 -4.85
C MET A 308 -0.67 -7.41 -6.24
N PRO A 309 -1.92 -7.68 -6.70
CA PRO A 309 -2.33 -7.35 -8.06
C PRO A 309 -2.38 -5.85 -8.34
N GLN A 310 -2.73 -5.07 -7.31
CA GLN A 310 -2.92 -3.63 -7.41
C GLN A 310 -2.64 -2.96 -6.07
N TYR A 311 -2.35 -1.66 -6.09
CA TYR A 311 -2.31 -0.76 -4.94
C TYR A 311 -1.23 -1.05 -3.89
N PHE A 312 -0.14 -1.73 -4.25
CA PHE A 312 0.94 -2.02 -3.29
C PHE A 312 1.55 -0.72 -2.72
N ARG A 313 1.88 0.24 -3.59
CA ARG A 313 2.48 1.53 -3.21
C ARG A 313 1.50 2.38 -2.40
N GLU A 314 0.24 2.41 -2.83
CA GLU A 314 -0.84 3.12 -2.14
C GLU A 314 -1.10 2.55 -0.75
N TYR A 315 -1.12 1.24 -0.61
CA TYR A 315 -1.25 0.59 0.70
C TYR A 315 -0.03 0.86 1.59
N LYS A 316 1.19 0.95 1.03
CA LYS A 316 2.42 1.28 1.75
C LYS A 316 2.32 2.68 2.36
N PHE A 317 1.87 3.67 1.58
CA PHE A 317 1.57 5.01 2.06
C PHE A 317 0.45 5.02 3.11
N LEU A 318 -0.69 4.39 2.82
CA LEU A 318 -1.85 4.37 3.73
C LEU A 318 -1.51 3.72 5.07
N LYS A 319 -0.66 2.71 5.10
CA LYS A 319 -0.18 2.07 6.32
C LYS A 319 0.64 3.03 7.17
N LYS A 320 1.55 3.80 6.56
CA LYS A 320 2.32 4.85 7.22
C LYS A 320 1.41 5.99 7.70
N PHE A 321 0.43 6.38 6.89
CA PHE A 321 -0.56 7.40 7.22
C PHE A 321 -1.44 7.02 8.42
N HIS A 322 -1.77 5.73 8.59
CA HIS A 322 -2.62 5.23 9.68
C HIS A 322 -1.83 5.00 10.98
N SER A 323 -0.50 4.78 10.93
CA SER A 323 0.36 4.58 12.10
C SER A 323 0.59 5.88 12.89
#